data_db164ece02f5c66e82eaf6b8c091ac27
#
_entry.id   db164ece02f5c66e82eaf6b8c091ac27
#
_cell.length_a   1.000
_cell.length_b   1.000
_cell.length_c   1.000
_cell.angle_alpha   90.00
_cell.angle_beta   90.00
_cell.angle_gamma   90.00
#
_symmetry.space_group_name_H-M   'P 1'
#
loop_
_entity.id
_entity.type
_entity.pdbx_description
1 polymer ?
#
loop_
_entity_poly.entity_id
_entity_poly.type
_entity_poly.pdbx_seq_one_letter_code
_entity_poly.pdbx_strand_id
1 'polypeptide(L)'
;MSEVLQITSPSVSKAQKREYDNINELPDEVLISILARMPMKEAARTSVLSRRWKKLWTYHPYLVFDGSNSLRGIHSRSEQVLESEQFTYLNWVNDVLESHHDAAIDEFKIRFYLDQCYQSDIDDWVRFAFGKKVQIFELDLSSSRVISHVQDSGYELCSHTLHFQTPLSLTSLVLKQVRVSGEVLENLLSNSPFLERLCIGASTSLVHLRLAGPSLCLTYLEITACARMKSLELDAPNLLSLKYSGQNIEIRFIEVPNLAELFIGGMFVETCTRSYLLPLVPTFASQLQKLVVEMRVDERKMMLFEYPILTQLKELELQVRARDHDSLLCLTSLINASPSLNQLSLELSWSKSYTRRRVMKVKRHHYNLKEVEIRGFVGGMVDTEFCTYLVENAIMLEKMSIDPFTKNEKGGGNCFKAERARAARVRAEDLRSKYGVEDKLVIL
;
A
#
# COMPACT_ATOMS: atom_id res chain seq x y z
N MET A 1 24.96 94.97 7.26
CA MET A 1 23.89 94.51 6.39
C MET A 1 24.24 93.08 6.06
N SER A 2 23.64 92.17 6.77
CA SER A 2 23.85 90.72 6.56
C SER A 2 22.49 90.06 6.63
N GLU A 3 22.00 89.66 5.48
CA GLU A 3 20.74 88.89 5.37
C GLU A 3 20.98 87.43 5.84
N VAL A 4 20.21 87.01 6.80
CA VAL A 4 20.19 85.68 7.30
C VAL A 4 19.11 84.89 6.52
N LEU A 5 19.49 84.02 5.61
CA LEU A 5 18.60 83.12 4.93
C LEU A 5 18.15 81.98 5.87
N GLN A 6 16.84 82.01 6.20
CA GLN A 6 16.17 80.95 6.90
C GLN A 6 15.95 79.75 5.93
N ILE A 7 16.64 78.65 6.19
CA ILE A 7 16.41 77.37 5.49
C ILE A 7 15.25 76.68 6.22
N THR A 8 14.06 76.71 5.62
CA THR A 8 12.95 75.81 6.03
C THR A 8 13.22 74.39 5.61
N SER A 9 13.36 73.49 6.60
CA SER A 9 13.43 72.06 6.40
C SER A 9 12.06 71.54 5.91
N PRO A 10 12.05 70.59 4.90
CA PRO A 10 10.79 70.00 4.44
C PRO A 10 10.24 69.04 5.50
N SER A 11 8.97 69.16 5.78
CA SER A 11 8.18 68.29 6.62
C SER A 11 8.31 66.81 6.11
N VAL A 12 8.80 65.93 6.99
CA VAL A 12 8.82 64.49 6.76
C VAL A 12 7.38 64.02 6.61
N SER A 13 7.05 63.58 5.41
CA SER A 13 5.78 62.94 5.08
C SER A 13 5.58 61.75 6.01
N LYS A 14 4.41 61.65 6.63
CA LYS A 14 3.94 60.50 7.37
C LYS A 14 4.12 59.23 6.49
N ALA A 15 5.05 58.37 6.88
CA ALA A 15 5.20 57.07 6.28
C ALA A 15 3.84 56.35 6.31
N GLN A 16 3.30 56.05 5.15
CA GLN A 16 2.16 55.14 5.02
C GLN A 16 2.48 53.88 5.82
N LYS A 17 1.75 53.67 6.91
CA LYS A 17 1.70 52.45 7.66
C LYS A 17 1.20 51.38 6.64
N ARG A 18 2.10 50.58 6.11
CA ARG A 18 1.69 49.40 5.33
C ARG A 18 0.73 48.62 6.21
N GLU A 19 -0.53 48.53 5.80
CA GLU A 19 -1.45 47.55 6.32
C GLU A 19 -0.79 46.19 6.08
N TYR A 20 -0.13 45.70 7.09
CA TYR A 20 0.27 44.27 7.10
C TYR A 20 -1.04 43.52 7.28
N ASP A 21 -1.42 42.73 6.27
CA ASP A 21 -2.50 41.76 6.38
C ASP A 21 -2.25 40.94 7.65
N ASN A 22 -3.03 41.23 8.68
CA ASN A 22 -2.79 40.67 9.98
C ASN A 22 -3.54 39.33 10.07
N ILE A 23 -2.86 38.22 9.84
CA ILE A 23 -3.43 36.87 9.94
C ILE A 23 -4.24 36.67 11.23
N ASN A 24 -3.92 37.41 12.30
CA ASN A 24 -4.66 37.35 13.56
C ASN A 24 -6.06 37.99 13.50
N GLU A 25 -6.39 38.71 12.44
CA GLU A 25 -7.73 39.31 12.25
C GLU A 25 -8.72 38.35 11.59
N LEU A 26 -8.22 37.21 11.05
CA LEU A 26 -9.06 36.18 10.44
C LEU A 26 -9.94 35.48 11.50
N PRO A 27 -11.17 35.07 11.16
CA PRO A 27 -12.01 34.21 12.00
C PRO A 27 -11.34 32.93 12.41
N ASP A 28 -11.71 32.32 13.54
CA ASP A 28 -11.11 31.07 14.05
C ASP A 28 -11.29 29.90 13.05
N GLU A 29 -12.45 29.83 12.40
CA GLU A 29 -12.74 28.79 11.40
C GLU A 29 -11.77 28.83 10.21
N VAL A 30 -11.39 30.05 9.78
CA VAL A 30 -10.41 30.24 8.70
C VAL A 30 -9.02 29.84 9.17
N LEU A 31 -8.62 30.22 10.38
CA LEU A 31 -7.34 29.83 10.96
C LEU A 31 -7.23 28.32 11.19
N ILE A 32 -8.30 27.69 11.68
CA ILE A 32 -8.37 26.20 11.81
C ILE A 32 -8.24 25.55 10.43
N SER A 33 -8.92 26.07 9.41
CA SER A 33 -8.80 25.58 8.03
C SER A 33 -7.37 25.71 7.46
N ILE A 34 -6.64 26.76 7.85
CA ILE A 34 -5.23 26.93 7.50
C ILE A 34 -4.36 25.89 8.25
N LEU A 35 -4.58 25.75 9.56
CA LEU A 35 -3.85 24.78 10.38
C LEU A 35 -4.09 23.33 9.91
N ALA A 36 -5.30 22.99 9.50
CA ALA A 36 -5.66 21.69 8.98
C ALA A 36 -4.87 21.29 7.71
N ARG A 37 -4.29 22.23 6.99
CA ARG A 37 -3.42 21.98 5.83
C ARG A 37 -1.96 21.71 6.21
N MET A 38 -1.61 21.85 7.48
CA MET A 38 -0.27 21.60 7.99
C MET A 38 -0.23 20.25 8.71
N PRO A 39 0.93 19.58 8.78
CA PRO A 39 1.09 18.46 9.70
C PRO A 39 0.78 18.89 11.14
N MET A 40 0.11 18.06 11.91
CA MET A 40 -0.32 18.35 13.29
C MET A 40 0.83 18.90 14.17
N LYS A 41 2.05 18.34 14.07
CA LYS A 41 3.23 18.86 14.80
C LYS A 41 3.56 20.31 14.45
N GLU A 42 3.43 20.70 13.20
CA GLU A 42 3.67 22.09 12.76
C GLU A 42 2.52 22.99 13.20
N ALA A 43 1.28 22.52 13.11
CA ALA A 43 0.12 23.23 13.65
C ALA A 43 0.28 23.49 15.16
N ALA A 44 0.69 22.48 15.95
CA ALA A 44 0.95 22.64 17.37
C ALA A 44 2.09 23.64 17.68
N ARG A 45 3.11 23.74 16.83
CA ARG A 45 4.20 24.73 16.96
C ARG A 45 3.71 26.17 16.83
N THR A 46 2.60 26.41 16.15
CA THR A 46 2.03 27.77 16.06
C THR A 46 1.52 28.28 17.40
N SER A 47 1.37 27.41 18.40
CA SER A 47 0.95 27.78 19.76
C SER A 47 1.82 28.85 20.44
N VAL A 48 3.09 29.01 19.97
CA VAL A 48 4.01 30.05 20.47
C VAL A 48 3.66 31.44 19.97
N LEU A 49 2.85 31.57 18.91
CA LEU A 49 2.54 32.87 18.29
C LEU A 49 1.65 33.71 19.16
N SER A 50 0.65 33.14 19.81
CA SER A 50 -0.21 33.87 20.76
C SER A 50 -1.08 32.90 21.58
N ARG A 51 -1.76 33.44 22.63
CA ARG A 51 -2.75 32.70 23.42
C ARG A 51 -3.91 32.16 22.56
N ARG A 52 -4.27 32.85 21.49
CA ARG A 52 -5.30 32.45 20.54
C ARG A 52 -4.82 31.21 19.76
N TRP A 53 -3.62 31.28 19.16
CA TRP A 53 -3.02 30.17 18.40
C TRP A 53 -2.79 28.93 19.26
N LYS A 54 -2.49 29.12 20.56
CA LYS A 54 -2.36 27.99 21.51
C LYS A 54 -3.64 27.16 21.63
N LYS A 55 -4.81 27.71 21.34
CA LYS A 55 -6.10 27.02 21.37
C LYS A 55 -6.49 26.44 19.99
N LEU A 56 -6.13 27.15 18.91
CA LEU A 56 -6.64 26.82 17.57
C LEU A 56 -6.17 25.45 17.07
N TRP A 57 -4.94 25.04 17.36
CA TRP A 57 -4.43 23.73 16.93
C TRP A 57 -5.15 22.55 17.61
N THR A 58 -5.78 22.76 18.77
CA THR A 58 -6.56 21.72 19.47
C THR A 58 -7.88 21.36 18.76
N TYR A 59 -8.25 22.10 17.72
CA TYR A 59 -9.36 21.82 16.82
C TYR A 59 -8.91 21.19 15.50
N HIS A 60 -7.66 20.65 15.44
CA HIS A 60 -7.13 20.06 14.23
C HIS A 60 -7.89 18.78 13.87
N PRO A 61 -8.50 18.66 12.66
CA PRO A 61 -9.35 17.52 12.33
C PRO A 61 -8.57 16.24 11.99
N TYR A 62 -7.25 16.34 11.77
CA TYR A 62 -6.40 15.23 11.38
C TYR A 62 -5.39 14.92 12.48
N LEU A 63 -5.66 13.89 13.29
CA LEU A 63 -4.77 13.44 14.36
C LEU A 63 -3.89 12.30 13.85
N VAL A 64 -2.71 12.65 13.34
CA VAL A 64 -1.76 11.69 12.76
C VAL A 64 -0.53 11.58 13.64
N PHE A 65 -0.39 10.44 14.30
CA PHE A 65 0.71 10.10 15.19
C PHE A 65 1.66 9.10 14.52
N ASP A 66 2.55 9.60 13.67
CA ASP A 66 3.56 8.77 12.99
C ASP A 66 4.91 8.85 13.72
N GLY A 67 5.23 7.78 14.44
CA GLY A 67 6.50 7.59 15.14
C GLY A 67 7.45 6.62 14.40
N SER A 68 7.14 6.20 13.18
CA SER A 68 7.91 5.18 12.45
C SER A 68 9.38 5.58 12.21
N ASN A 69 9.65 6.89 12.12
CA ASN A 69 11.01 7.41 11.95
C ASN A 69 11.87 7.27 13.21
N SER A 70 11.30 7.35 14.41
CA SER A 70 12.02 7.19 15.69
C SER A 70 12.60 5.78 15.82
N LEU A 71 11.97 4.80 15.18
CA LEU A 71 12.39 3.40 15.18
C LEU A 71 13.45 3.07 14.13
N ARG A 72 13.71 3.98 13.16
CA ARG A 72 14.74 3.78 12.14
C ARG A 72 16.13 3.79 12.76
N GLY A 73 16.93 2.75 12.52
CA GLY A 73 18.30 2.63 13.04
C GLY A 73 18.40 2.04 14.45
N ILE A 74 17.28 1.68 15.08
CA ILE A 74 17.31 0.98 16.37
C ILE A 74 17.70 -0.51 16.20
N HIS A 75 18.02 -1.01 15.01
CA HIS A 75 18.35 -2.43 14.75
C HIS A 75 19.41 -3.07 15.65
N SER A 76 20.13 -2.28 16.46
CA SER A 76 21.16 -2.73 17.42
C SER A 76 21.00 -2.14 18.82
N ARG A 77 19.94 -1.41 19.15
CA ARG A 77 19.75 -0.77 20.45
C ARG A 77 19.03 -1.69 21.41
N SER A 78 19.33 -1.54 22.69
CA SER A 78 18.76 -2.33 23.78
C SER A 78 17.23 -2.17 23.88
N GLU A 79 16.58 -3.14 24.49
CA GLU A 79 15.15 -3.15 24.85
C GLU A 79 14.73 -1.89 25.61
N GLN A 80 15.60 -1.42 26.52
CA GLN A 80 15.42 -0.19 27.30
C GLN A 80 15.24 1.07 26.44
N VAL A 81 15.91 1.16 25.28
CA VAL A 81 15.72 2.30 24.36
C VAL A 81 14.36 2.23 23.70
N LEU A 82 13.90 1.03 23.32
CA LEU A 82 12.57 0.85 22.75
C LEU A 82 11.48 1.24 23.76
N GLU A 83 11.59 0.77 25.01
CA GLU A 83 10.66 1.13 26.11
C GLU A 83 10.60 2.65 26.34
N SER A 84 11.76 3.32 26.33
CA SER A 84 11.84 4.79 26.47
C SER A 84 11.14 5.53 25.33
N GLU A 85 11.33 5.06 24.10
CA GLU A 85 10.66 5.64 22.92
C GLU A 85 9.15 5.38 22.95
N GLN A 86 8.72 4.19 23.37
CA GLN A 86 7.31 3.84 23.55
C GLN A 86 6.66 4.74 24.63
N PHE A 87 7.30 4.92 25.76
CA PHE A 87 6.81 5.81 26.81
C PHE A 87 6.69 7.26 26.34
N THR A 88 7.69 7.75 25.63
CA THR A 88 7.68 9.10 25.06
C THR A 88 6.54 9.26 24.04
N TYR A 89 6.32 8.24 23.22
CA TYR A 89 5.25 8.23 22.23
C TYR A 89 3.86 8.23 22.89
N LEU A 90 3.66 7.39 23.91
CA LEU A 90 2.42 7.33 24.68
C LEU A 90 2.06 8.69 25.31
N ASN A 91 3.02 9.31 26.01
CA ASN A 91 2.80 10.62 26.59
C ASN A 91 2.41 11.67 25.53
N TRP A 92 3.11 11.66 24.39
CA TRP A 92 2.77 12.58 23.29
C TRP A 92 1.34 12.38 22.77
N VAL A 93 0.91 11.13 22.55
CA VAL A 93 -0.47 10.85 22.12
C VAL A 93 -1.47 11.32 23.18
N ASN A 94 -1.29 10.91 24.43
CA ASN A 94 -2.20 11.23 25.52
C ASN A 94 -2.31 12.75 25.75
N ASP A 95 -1.20 13.49 25.75
CA ASP A 95 -1.19 14.96 25.90
C ASP A 95 -2.00 15.66 24.77
N VAL A 96 -1.90 15.15 23.55
CA VAL A 96 -2.68 15.70 22.42
C VAL A 96 -4.15 15.39 22.58
N LEU A 97 -4.51 14.14 22.93
CA LEU A 97 -5.92 13.73 23.08
C LEU A 97 -6.61 14.48 24.21
N GLU A 98 -5.93 14.68 25.34
CA GLU A 98 -6.43 15.48 26.46
C GLU A 98 -6.65 16.96 26.09
N SER A 99 -5.81 17.49 25.19
CA SER A 99 -5.90 18.87 24.71
C SER A 99 -6.92 19.07 23.61
N HIS A 100 -7.41 18.01 22.99
CA HIS A 100 -8.28 18.10 21.80
C HIS A 100 -9.73 18.40 22.16
N HIS A 101 -10.27 19.52 21.68
CA HIS A 101 -11.57 20.05 22.07
C HIS A 101 -12.67 19.88 21.01
N ASP A 102 -12.35 19.54 19.78
CA ASP A 102 -13.37 19.41 18.73
C ASP A 102 -14.30 18.22 18.98
N ALA A 103 -15.53 18.32 18.47
CA ALA A 103 -16.55 17.29 18.55
C ALA A 103 -16.36 16.17 17.51
N ALA A 104 -15.71 16.48 16.39
CA ALA A 104 -15.50 15.55 15.28
C ALA A 104 -14.02 15.51 14.84
N ILE A 105 -13.58 14.37 14.35
CA ILE A 105 -12.26 14.15 13.79
C ILE A 105 -12.43 13.46 12.44
N ASP A 106 -11.81 14.00 11.39
CA ASP A 106 -11.87 13.36 10.08
C ASP A 106 -10.92 12.17 10.01
N GLU A 107 -9.73 12.30 10.59
CA GLU A 107 -8.69 11.28 10.50
C GLU A 107 -7.99 11.04 11.84
N PHE A 108 -7.88 9.77 12.23
CA PHE A 108 -7.11 9.32 13.39
C PHE A 108 -6.17 8.20 12.98
N LYS A 109 -4.87 8.45 13.08
CA LYS A 109 -3.83 7.50 12.67
C LYS A 109 -2.76 7.34 13.74
N ILE A 110 -2.55 6.09 14.14
CA ILE A 110 -1.45 5.64 14.99
C ILE A 110 -0.51 4.78 14.14
N ARG A 111 0.76 5.14 14.06
CA ARG A 111 1.81 4.37 13.38
C ARG A 111 3.03 4.27 14.28
N PHE A 112 3.04 3.26 15.13
CA PHE A 112 4.15 2.99 16.04
C PHE A 112 4.06 1.57 16.59
N TYR A 113 5.20 0.96 16.89
CA TYR A 113 5.22 -0.37 17.49
C TYR A 113 4.81 -0.33 18.96
N LEU A 114 3.66 -0.91 19.25
CA LEU A 114 3.11 -1.13 20.60
C LEU A 114 2.55 -2.55 20.66
N ASP A 115 2.77 -3.21 21.80
CA ASP A 115 2.31 -4.56 22.06
C ASP A 115 1.17 -4.61 23.08
N GLN A 116 0.87 -5.80 23.59
CA GLN A 116 -0.19 -6.04 24.56
C GLN A 116 0.00 -5.28 25.90
N CYS A 117 1.22 -4.87 26.24
CA CYS A 117 1.47 -4.13 27.48
C CYS A 117 0.74 -2.77 27.49
N TYR A 118 0.43 -2.25 26.33
CA TYR A 118 -0.24 -0.96 26.12
C TYR A 118 -1.73 -1.10 25.76
N GLN A 119 -2.34 -2.26 26.11
CA GLN A 119 -3.73 -2.56 25.78
C GLN A 119 -4.70 -1.46 26.23
N SER A 120 -4.57 -0.98 27.48
CA SER A 120 -5.46 0.03 28.07
C SER A 120 -5.36 1.37 27.35
N ASP A 121 -4.14 1.83 27.06
CA ASP A 121 -3.91 3.11 26.37
C ASP A 121 -4.51 3.07 24.95
N ILE A 122 -4.27 1.98 24.21
CA ILE A 122 -4.81 1.83 22.85
C ILE A 122 -6.34 1.71 22.89
N ASP A 123 -6.92 1.04 23.87
CA ASP A 123 -8.37 0.97 24.05
C ASP A 123 -8.98 2.37 24.29
N ASP A 124 -8.31 3.22 25.07
CA ASP A 124 -8.74 4.59 25.31
C ASP A 124 -8.66 5.43 24.02
N TRP A 125 -7.60 5.26 23.22
CA TRP A 125 -7.47 5.94 21.92
C TRP A 125 -8.54 5.50 20.92
N VAL A 126 -8.84 4.20 20.85
CA VAL A 126 -9.92 3.66 20.01
C VAL A 126 -11.27 4.25 20.42
N ARG A 127 -11.59 4.23 21.72
CA ARG A 127 -12.83 4.81 22.26
C ARG A 127 -12.92 6.31 21.96
N PHE A 128 -11.82 7.04 22.15
CA PHE A 128 -11.73 8.46 21.81
C PHE A 128 -12.05 8.70 20.32
N ALA A 129 -11.38 8.02 19.41
CA ALA A 129 -11.55 8.21 17.96
C ALA A 129 -13.00 7.93 17.53
N PHE A 130 -13.57 6.81 17.96
CA PHE A 130 -14.94 6.45 17.58
C PHE A 130 -15.98 7.36 18.25
N GLY A 131 -15.73 7.83 19.50
CA GLY A 131 -16.55 8.82 20.16
C GLY A 131 -16.57 10.17 19.43
N LYS A 132 -15.51 10.51 18.69
CA LYS A 132 -15.36 11.72 17.85
C LYS A 132 -15.85 11.53 16.41
N LYS A 133 -16.53 10.42 16.10
CA LYS A 133 -17.12 10.12 14.77
C LYS A 133 -16.09 10.15 13.64
N VAL A 134 -14.91 9.57 13.86
CA VAL A 134 -13.81 9.52 12.89
C VAL A 134 -14.25 8.90 11.56
N GLN A 135 -13.78 9.47 10.45
CA GLN A 135 -14.03 8.93 9.10
C GLN A 135 -12.91 7.98 8.64
N ILE A 136 -11.66 8.33 8.92
CA ILE A 136 -10.50 7.51 8.57
C ILE A 136 -9.79 7.08 9.85
N PHE A 137 -9.84 5.78 10.13
CA PHE A 137 -9.15 5.19 11.28
C PHE A 137 -8.04 4.25 10.85
N GLU A 138 -6.82 4.51 11.31
CA GLU A 138 -5.66 3.66 11.06
C GLU A 138 -4.93 3.34 12.36
N LEU A 139 -4.77 2.05 12.65
CA LEU A 139 -3.96 1.53 13.74
C LEU A 139 -2.92 0.57 13.13
N ASP A 140 -1.72 1.10 12.89
CA ASP A 140 -0.56 0.36 12.38
C ASP A 140 0.47 0.20 13.51
N LEU A 141 0.42 -0.95 14.18
CA LEU A 141 1.33 -1.31 15.27
C LEU A 141 2.53 -2.13 14.78
N SER A 142 2.77 -2.13 13.46
CA SER A 142 3.82 -2.92 12.85
C SER A 142 5.21 -2.37 13.16
N SER A 143 6.15 -3.28 13.42
CA SER A 143 7.57 -2.97 13.52
C SER A 143 8.33 -3.51 12.31
N SER A 144 9.23 -2.71 11.76
CA SER A 144 10.17 -3.18 10.74
C SER A 144 11.15 -4.26 11.26
N ARG A 145 11.18 -4.50 12.56
CA ARG A 145 12.09 -5.46 13.24
C ARG A 145 11.53 -6.86 13.39
N VAL A 146 10.21 -7.01 13.53
CA VAL A 146 9.58 -8.27 13.91
C VAL A 146 9.12 -9.03 12.67
N ILE A 147 10.07 -9.38 11.78
CA ILE A 147 9.80 -10.32 10.67
C ILE A 147 9.94 -11.80 11.13
N SER A 148 10.57 -12.06 12.28
CA SER A 148 11.03 -13.43 12.60
C SER A 148 10.23 -14.19 13.67
N HIS A 149 9.38 -13.53 14.44
CA HIS A 149 8.54 -14.24 15.41
C HIS A 149 7.13 -13.69 15.38
N VAL A 150 6.19 -14.50 14.89
CA VAL A 150 4.76 -14.32 15.09
C VAL A 150 4.49 -14.47 16.61
N GLN A 151 4.80 -13.42 17.38
CA GLN A 151 4.46 -13.41 18.79
C GLN A 151 2.97 -13.06 18.90
N ASP A 152 2.26 -13.88 19.64
CA ASP A 152 0.83 -13.74 19.95
C ASP A 152 0.57 -12.59 20.97
N SER A 153 1.57 -11.72 21.18
CA SER A 153 1.60 -10.64 22.18
C SER A 153 1.17 -9.26 21.64
N GLY A 154 0.52 -9.20 20.50
CA GLY A 154 0.01 -7.95 19.94
C GLY A 154 -1.24 -7.44 20.64
N TYR A 155 -1.54 -6.13 20.50
CA TYR A 155 -2.78 -5.52 20.94
C TYR A 155 -4.00 -6.27 20.39
N GLU A 156 -5.01 -6.51 21.22
CA GLU A 156 -6.24 -7.18 20.82
C GLU A 156 -7.43 -6.21 20.81
N LEU A 157 -8.02 -6.02 19.65
CA LEU A 157 -9.25 -5.24 19.51
C LEU A 157 -10.43 -6.13 19.86
N CYS A 158 -11.04 -5.86 21.01
CA CYS A 158 -12.14 -6.64 21.55
C CYS A 158 -13.49 -5.94 21.34
N SER A 159 -14.58 -6.73 21.36
CA SER A 159 -15.93 -6.21 21.24
C SER A 159 -16.31 -5.23 22.37
N HIS A 160 -15.75 -5.41 23.58
CA HIS A 160 -16.01 -4.48 24.69
C HIS A 160 -15.39 -3.09 24.52
N THR A 161 -14.37 -2.96 23.66
CA THR A 161 -13.79 -1.65 23.29
C THR A 161 -14.72 -0.90 22.31
N LEU A 162 -15.55 -1.65 21.56
CA LEU A 162 -16.38 -1.18 20.46
C LEU A 162 -17.85 -1.07 20.89
N HIS A 163 -18.17 -0.17 21.81
CA HIS A 163 -19.56 0.11 22.19
C HIS A 163 -20.14 1.22 21.30
N PHE A 164 -20.87 0.84 20.25
CA PHE A 164 -21.51 1.79 19.35
C PHE A 164 -22.94 2.08 19.79
N GLN A 165 -23.24 3.33 20.13
CA GLN A 165 -24.61 3.81 20.35
C GLN A 165 -25.29 4.31 19.07
N THR A 166 -24.49 4.63 18.05
CA THR A 166 -24.93 5.14 16.74
C THR A 166 -24.04 4.52 15.65
N PRO A 167 -24.54 4.43 14.41
CA PRO A 167 -23.71 4.03 13.28
C PRO A 167 -22.46 4.87 13.18
N LEU A 168 -21.35 4.24 12.81
CA LEU A 168 -20.05 4.89 12.64
C LEU A 168 -20.00 5.69 11.33
N SER A 169 -19.23 6.77 11.35
CA SER A 169 -18.96 7.60 10.17
C SER A 169 -17.76 7.09 9.36
N LEU A 170 -17.26 5.89 9.66
CA LEU A 170 -16.08 5.33 9.03
C LEU A 170 -16.26 5.15 7.52
N THR A 171 -15.30 5.68 6.77
CA THR A 171 -15.11 5.43 5.33
C THR A 171 -13.89 4.56 5.06
N SER A 172 -12.86 4.63 5.94
CA SER A 172 -11.65 3.83 5.83
C SER A 172 -11.22 3.27 7.19
N LEU A 173 -10.95 1.96 7.22
CA LEU A 173 -10.42 1.25 8.38
C LEU A 173 -9.16 0.49 8.00
N VAL A 174 -8.07 0.77 8.72
CA VAL A 174 -6.78 0.08 8.55
C VAL A 174 -6.31 -0.44 9.90
N LEU A 175 -6.14 -1.76 10.00
CA LEU A 175 -5.64 -2.45 11.19
C LEU A 175 -4.43 -3.30 10.80
N LYS A 176 -3.23 -2.96 11.28
CA LYS A 176 -2.02 -3.73 11.02
C LYS A 176 -1.34 -4.13 12.31
N GLN A 177 -1.00 -5.43 12.38
CA GLN A 177 -0.47 -6.07 13.60
C GLN A 177 -1.40 -5.90 14.83
N VAL A 178 -2.70 -5.88 14.54
CA VAL A 178 -3.78 -5.86 15.52
C VAL A 178 -4.45 -7.22 15.52
N ARG A 179 -4.58 -7.83 16.70
CA ARG A 179 -5.32 -9.06 16.89
C ARG A 179 -6.82 -8.73 16.85
N VAL A 180 -7.50 -9.16 15.82
CA VAL A 180 -8.94 -8.94 15.66
C VAL A 180 -9.59 -10.22 15.13
N SER A 181 -10.72 -10.63 15.72
CA SER A 181 -11.48 -11.78 15.25
C SER A 181 -12.43 -11.40 14.11
N GLY A 182 -12.91 -12.42 13.36
CA GLY A 182 -13.92 -12.20 12.32
C GLY A 182 -15.21 -11.61 12.89
N GLU A 183 -15.67 -12.09 14.04
CA GLU A 183 -16.89 -11.59 14.71
C GLU A 183 -16.79 -10.10 15.06
N VAL A 184 -15.64 -9.66 15.56
CA VAL A 184 -15.42 -8.24 15.88
C VAL A 184 -15.44 -7.39 14.61
N LEU A 185 -14.81 -7.87 13.53
CA LEU A 185 -14.84 -7.18 12.23
C LEU A 185 -16.24 -7.13 11.63
N GLU A 186 -16.99 -8.24 11.66
CA GLU A 186 -18.36 -8.31 11.15
C GLU A 186 -19.30 -7.36 11.91
N ASN A 187 -19.16 -7.29 13.24
CA ASN A 187 -19.90 -6.32 14.06
C ASN A 187 -19.54 -4.88 13.69
N LEU A 188 -18.23 -4.58 13.55
CA LEU A 188 -17.76 -3.25 13.17
C LEU A 188 -18.28 -2.84 11.79
N LEU A 189 -18.26 -3.75 10.81
CA LEU A 189 -18.79 -3.54 9.47
C LEU A 189 -20.30 -3.28 9.47
N SER A 190 -21.04 -4.05 10.26
CA SER A 190 -22.50 -3.87 10.40
C SER A 190 -22.87 -2.50 10.97
N ASN A 191 -21.97 -1.90 11.75
CA ASN A 191 -22.15 -0.56 12.32
C ASN A 191 -21.48 0.56 11.49
N SER A 192 -20.86 0.22 10.35
CA SER A 192 -20.13 1.16 9.48
C SER A 192 -20.70 1.19 8.06
N PRO A 193 -21.92 1.74 7.86
CA PRO A 193 -22.59 1.67 6.56
C PRO A 193 -21.90 2.43 5.43
N PHE A 194 -20.98 3.34 5.77
CA PHE A 194 -20.24 4.17 4.80
C PHE A 194 -18.83 3.64 4.53
N LEU A 195 -18.47 2.44 5.05
CA LEU A 195 -17.10 1.95 4.90
C LEU A 195 -16.83 1.52 3.46
N GLU A 196 -15.90 2.23 2.83
CA GLU A 196 -15.45 2.00 1.46
C GLU A 196 -14.14 1.20 1.40
N ARG A 197 -13.28 1.35 2.42
CA ARG A 197 -11.95 0.76 2.44
C ARG A 197 -11.68 0.00 3.73
N LEU A 198 -11.33 -1.30 3.61
CA LEU A 198 -10.91 -2.15 4.72
C LEU A 198 -9.53 -2.77 4.44
N CYS A 199 -8.58 -2.54 5.34
CA CYS A 199 -7.24 -3.11 5.27
C CYS A 199 -6.90 -3.82 6.59
N ILE A 200 -6.66 -5.12 6.53
CA ILE A 200 -6.23 -5.93 7.67
C ILE A 200 -4.86 -6.54 7.35
N GLY A 201 -3.88 -6.25 8.19
CA GLY A 201 -2.52 -6.77 8.02
C GLY A 201 -1.99 -7.46 9.27
N ALA A 202 -1.33 -8.62 9.09
CA ALA A 202 -0.63 -9.35 10.14
C ALA A 202 -1.45 -9.63 11.42
N SER A 203 -2.78 -9.85 11.28
CA SER A 203 -3.61 -10.28 12.40
C SER A 203 -3.43 -11.77 12.67
N THR A 204 -3.14 -12.11 13.94
CA THR A 204 -2.98 -13.52 14.38
C THR A 204 -4.27 -14.14 14.91
N SER A 205 -5.34 -13.35 15.12
CA SER A 205 -6.63 -13.83 15.62
C SER A 205 -7.69 -13.99 14.53
N LEU A 206 -7.44 -13.48 13.32
CA LEU A 206 -8.37 -13.59 12.20
C LEU A 206 -8.30 -14.99 11.59
N VAL A 207 -9.35 -15.79 11.79
CA VAL A 207 -9.46 -17.17 11.30
C VAL A 207 -10.48 -17.27 10.17
N HIS A 208 -11.65 -16.71 10.34
CA HIS A 208 -12.74 -16.69 9.37
C HIS A 208 -13.22 -15.27 9.23
N LEU A 209 -13.52 -14.84 8.00
CA LEU A 209 -14.14 -13.53 7.74
C LEU A 209 -15.23 -13.70 6.70
N ARG A 210 -16.42 -13.22 7.04
CA ARG A 210 -17.55 -13.12 6.13
C ARG A 210 -17.91 -11.66 5.92
N LEU A 211 -17.82 -11.21 4.69
CA LEU A 211 -18.26 -9.89 4.27
C LEU A 211 -19.57 -10.05 3.51
N ALA A 212 -20.67 -9.75 4.17
CA ALA A 212 -22.01 -9.92 3.59
C ALA A 212 -22.95 -8.80 4.01
N GLY A 213 -23.71 -8.30 3.07
CA GLY A 213 -24.80 -7.37 3.32
C GLY A 213 -25.07 -6.42 2.17
N PRO A 214 -26.36 -6.16 1.86
CA PRO A 214 -26.76 -5.31 0.74
C PRO A 214 -26.39 -3.84 0.94
N SER A 215 -26.14 -3.42 2.18
CA SER A 215 -25.76 -2.04 2.54
C SER A 215 -24.25 -1.83 2.59
N LEU A 216 -23.44 -2.85 2.24
CA LEU A 216 -21.99 -2.75 2.29
C LEU A 216 -21.47 -1.88 1.15
N CYS A 217 -20.96 -0.69 1.49
CA CYS A 217 -20.36 0.25 0.51
C CYS A 217 -18.90 -0.08 0.17
N LEU A 218 -18.39 -1.23 0.62
CA LEU A 218 -16.97 -1.59 0.50
C LEU A 218 -16.54 -1.73 -0.96
N THR A 219 -15.61 -0.87 -1.37
CA THR A 219 -15.02 -0.85 -2.72
C THR A 219 -13.61 -1.45 -2.75
N TYR A 220 -12.89 -1.41 -1.63
CA TYR A 220 -11.52 -1.91 -1.50
C TYR A 220 -11.35 -2.79 -0.28
N LEU A 221 -10.87 -4.01 -0.49
CA LEU A 221 -10.50 -4.95 0.57
C LEU A 221 -9.04 -5.38 0.43
N GLU A 222 -8.27 -5.23 1.52
CA GLU A 222 -6.90 -5.73 1.62
C GLU A 222 -6.75 -6.63 2.85
N ILE A 223 -6.30 -7.86 2.65
CA ILE A 223 -5.97 -8.81 3.72
C ILE A 223 -4.57 -9.34 3.45
N THR A 224 -3.62 -9.04 4.35
CA THR A 224 -2.22 -9.38 4.16
C THR A 224 -1.61 -10.02 5.40
N ALA A 225 -0.79 -11.08 5.21
CA ALA A 225 -0.02 -11.73 6.27
C ALA A 225 -0.82 -12.23 7.49
N CYS A 226 -2.13 -12.51 7.34
CA CYS A 226 -2.97 -13.09 8.41
C CYS A 226 -2.70 -14.61 8.49
N ALA A 227 -1.76 -14.99 9.38
CA ALA A 227 -1.19 -16.35 9.39
C ALA A 227 -2.16 -17.46 9.82
N ARG A 228 -3.22 -17.16 10.57
CA ARG A 228 -4.21 -18.16 11.04
C ARG A 228 -5.49 -18.18 10.20
N MET A 229 -5.59 -17.36 9.17
CA MET A 229 -6.79 -17.27 8.34
C MET A 229 -7.03 -18.59 7.59
N LYS A 230 -8.28 -19.06 7.57
CA LYS A 230 -8.71 -20.32 6.92
C LYS A 230 -9.73 -20.09 5.81
N SER A 231 -10.62 -19.10 5.99
CA SER A 231 -11.63 -18.82 4.98
C SER A 231 -11.99 -17.34 4.88
N LEU A 232 -12.36 -16.94 3.67
CA LEU A 232 -12.88 -15.62 3.33
C LEU A 232 -14.13 -15.82 2.46
N GLU A 233 -15.26 -15.28 2.89
CA GLU A 233 -16.52 -15.29 2.15
C GLU A 233 -16.89 -13.86 1.75
N LEU A 234 -17.14 -13.63 0.47
CA LEU A 234 -17.36 -12.32 -0.13
C LEU A 234 -18.72 -12.26 -0.82
N ASP A 235 -19.64 -11.54 -0.19
CA ASP A 235 -20.93 -11.13 -0.73
C ASP A 235 -20.95 -9.58 -0.66
N ALA A 236 -20.24 -8.95 -1.60
CA ALA A 236 -19.90 -7.53 -1.59
C ALA A 236 -20.09 -6.93 -2.99
N PRO A 237 -21.34 -6.56 -3.36
CA PRO A 237 -21.67 -6.12 -4.71
C PRO A 237 -20.90 -4.88 -5.19
N ASN A 238 -20.47 -4.02 -4.26
CA ASN A 238 -19.74 -2.79 -4.57
C ASN A 238 -18.23 -2.97 -4.63
N LEU A 239 -17.69 -4.18 -4.35
CA LEU A 239 -16.25 -4.42 -4.29
C LEU A 239 -15.63 -4.31 -5.68
N LEU A 240 -14.71 -3.34 -5.84
CA LEU A 240 -13.97 -3.07 -7.07
C LEU A 240 -12.58 -3.71 -7.05
N SER A 241 -11.91 -3.71 -5.89
CA SER A 241 -10.54 -4.15 -5.75
C SER A 241 -10.36 -5.05 -4.53
N LEU A 242 -9.78 -6.23 -4.75
CA LEU A 242 -9.40 -7.20 -3.71
C LEU A 242 -7.90 -7.43 -3.73
N LYS A 243 -7.25 -7.25 -2.58
CA LYS A 243 -5.86 -7.65 -2.36
C LYS A 243 -5.76 -8.69 -1.26
N TYR A 244 -5.33 -9.89 -1.62
CA TYR A 244 -5.04 -10.97 -0.69
C TYR A 244 -3.58 -11.43 -0.82
N SER A 245 -2.84 -11.42 0.29
CA SER A 245 -1.49 -11.99 0.35
C SER A 245 -1.29 -12.71 1.68
N GLY A 246 -1.19 -14.02 1.67
CA GLY A 246 -1.10 -14.80 2.89
C GLY A 246 -1.04 -16.30 2.68
N GLN A 247 -1.60 -17.04 3.64
CA GLN A 247 -1.69 -18.49 3.62
C GLN A 247 -2.70 -18.97 2.56
N ASN A 248 -2.61 -20.26 2.21
CA ASN A 248 -3.63 -20.89 1.40
C ASN A 248 -4.93 -21.03 2.20
N ILE A 249 -5.99 -20.38 1.73
CA ILE A 249 -7.30 -20.35 2.38
C ILE A 249 -8.41 -20.67 1.37
N GLU A 250 -9.58 -21.01 1.88
CA GLU A 250 -10.79 -21.09 1.08
C GLU A 250 -11.36 -19.68 0.88
N ILE A 251 -11.41 -19.19 -0.38
CA ILE A 251 -12.09 -17.94 -0.72
C ILE A 251 -13.38 -18.29 -1.49
N ARG A 252 -14.51 -17.82 -1.00
CA ARG A 252 -15.82 -17.97 -1.66
C ARG A 252 -16.31 -16.63 -2.14
N PHE A 253 -16.47 -16.48 -3.44
CA PHE A 253 -17.12 -15.34 -4.06
C PHE A 253 -18.59 -15.67 -4.27
N ILE A 254 -19.50 -15.00 -3.54
CA ILE A 254 -20.95 -15.19 -3.65
C ILE A 254 -21.50 -14.20 -4.66
N GLU A 255 -21.40 -12.90 -4.37
CA GLU A 255 -21.82 -11.83 -5.25
C GLU A 255 -20.78 -10.71 -5.25
N VAL A 256 -19.99 -10.60 -6.34
CA VAL A 256 -18.94 -9.58 -6.55
C VAL A 256 -18.95 -9.09 -8.02
N PRO A 257 -20.09 -8.60 -8.53
CA PRO A 257 -20.27 -8.29 -9.95
C PRO A 257 -19.36 -7.16 -10.45
N ASN A 258 -18.82 -6.33 -9.55
CA ASN A 258 -18.00 -5.17 -9.89
C ASN A 258 -16.51 -5.37 -9.68
N LEU A 259 -16.06 -6.59 -9.31
CA LEU A 259 -14.64 -6.85 -9.04
C LEU A 259 -13.80 -6.70 -10.31
N ALA A 260 -13.11 -5.58 -10.43
CA ALA A 260 -12.29 -5.21 -11.58
C ALA A 260 -10.79 -5.44 -11.35
N GLU A 261 -10.32 -5.38 -10.10
CA GLU A 261 -8.92 -5.51 -9.74
C GLU A 261 -8.71 -6.62 -8.72
N LEU A 262 -7.75 -7.52 -9.00
CA LEU A 262 -7.40 -8.61 -8.11
C LEU A 262 -5.88 -8.67 -7.92
N PHE A 263 -5.42 -8.58 -6.67
CA PHE A 263 -4.06 -8.90 -6.27
C PHE A 263 -4.06 -10.20 -5.45
N ILE A 264 -3.23 -11.14 -5.84
CA ILE A 264 -3.01 -12.40 -5.11
C ILE A 264 -1.53 -12.65 -4.90
N GLY A 265 -1.12 -12.91 -3.65
CA GLY A 265 0.28 -13.11 -3.31
C GLY A 265 0.52 -14.05 -2.12
N GLY A 266 1.80 -14.21 -1.75
CA GLY A 266 2.24 -15.02 -0.63
C GLY A 266 2.12 -16.53 -0.86
N MET A 267 1.97 -17.29 0.24
CA MET A 267 1.84 -18.76 0.21
C MET A 267 0.58 -19.25 -0.53
N PHE A 268 -0.43 -18.39 -0.63
CA PHE A 268 -1.65 -18.69 -1.37
C PHE A 268 -1.34 -19.07 -2.81
N VAL A 269 -0.49 -18.33 -3.51
CA VAL A 269 -0.14 -18.63 -4.91
C VAL A 269 0.82 -19.80 -5.04
N GLU A 270 1.76 -19.97 -4.11
CA GLU A 270 2.71 -21.09 -4.14
C GLU A 270 2.01 -22.46 -4.06
N THR A 271 0.88 -22.53 -3.37
CA THR A 271 0.10 -23.77 -3.17
C THR A 271 -1.07 -23.89 -4.14
N CYS A 272 -1.64 -22.76 -4.58
CA CYS A 272 -2.88 -22.72 -5.39
C CYS A 272 -2.70 -23.13 -6.85
N THR A 273 -1.49 -23.31 -7.34
CA THR A 273 -1.24 -23.66 -8.74
C THR A 273 -1.95 -24.93 -9.23
N ARG A 274 -2.59 -25.68 -8.35
CA ARG A 274 -3.35 -26.88 -8.72
C ARG A 274 -4.84 -26.88 -8.38
N SER A 275 -5.32 -26.10 -7.41
CA SER A 275 -6.65 -26.39 -6.86
C SER A 275 -7.58 -25.22 -6.64
N TYR A 276 -7.12 -23.96 -6.56
CA TYR A 276 -7.96 -22.91 -5.98
C TYR A 276 -8.09 -21.61 -6.80
N LEU A 277 -7.11 -21.20 -7.60
CA LEU A 277 -7.30 -20.05 -8.50
C LEU A 277 -8.31 -20.36 -9.61
N LEU A 278 -8.34 -21.60 -10.08
CA LEU A 278 -9.19 -22.00 -11.19
C LEU A 278 -10.68 -22.07 -10.88
N PRO A 279 -11.14 -22.60 -9.71
CA PRO A 279 -12.57 -22.59 -9.38
C PRO A 279 -13.12 -21.18 -9.11
N LEU A 280 -12.27 -20.24 -8.72
CA LEU A 280 -12.68 -18.90 -8.32
C LEU A 280 -12.79 -17.92 -9.49
N VAL A 281 -11.90 -18.06 -10.48
CA VAL A 281 -11.82 -17.13 -11.61
C VAL A 281 -13.04 -17.17 -12.54
N PRO A 282 -13.73 -18.32 -12.80
CA PRO A 282 -14.87 -18.31 -13.71
C PRO A 282 -16.00 -17.35 -13.32
N THR A 283 -16.20 -17.09 -12.02
CA THR A 283 -17.28 -16.22 -11.54
C THR A 283 -17.07 -14.74 -11.87
N PHE A 284 -15.82 -14.30 -11.99
CA PHE A 284 -15.48 -12.90 -12.27
C PHE A 284 -14.48 -12.71 -13.44
N ALA A 285 -14.11 -13.80 -14.13
CA ALA A 285 -13.16 -13.76 -15.25
C ALA A 285 -13.57 -12.80 -16.37
N SER A 286 -14.89 -12.67 -16.58
CA SER A 286 -15.45 -11.82 -17.63
C SER A 286 -15.41 -10.32 -17.32
N GLN A 287 -15.14 -9.91 -16.08
CA GLN A 287 -15.15 -8.51 -15.67
C GLN A 287 -13.79 -8.01 -15.17
N LEU A 288 -12.86 -8.92 -14.86
CA LEU A 288 -11.54 -8.57 -14.32
C LEU A 288 -10.73 -7.78 -15.35
N GLN A 289 -10.31 -6.57 -14.98
CA GLN A 289 -9.54 -5.67 -15.84
C GLN A 289 -8.06 -5.63 -15.47
N LYS A 290 -7.73 -5.81 -14.18
CA LYS A 290 -6.37 -5.82 -13.66
C LYS A 290 -6.12 -7.02 -12.77
N LEU A 291 -5.05 -7.74 -13.07
CA LEU A 291 -4.59 -8.88 -12.25
C LEU A 291 -3.13 -8.67 -11.84
N VAL A 292 -2.88 -8.73 -10.54
CA VAL A 292 -1.52 -8.72 -9.98
C VAL A 292 -1.28 -10.04 -9.27
N VAL A 293 -0.21 -10.75 -9.65
CA VAL A 293 0.13 -12.05 -9.04
C VAL A 293 1.57 -12.04 -8.55
N GLU A 294 1.76 -12.24 -7.24
CA GLU A 294 3.07 -12.53 -6.66
C GLU A 294 3.28 -14.04 -6.61
N MET A 295 4.25 -14.57 -7.36
CA MET A 295 4.44 -16.02 -7.50
C MET A 295 5.91 -16.45 -7.55
N ARG A 296 6.12 -17.73 -7.27
CA ARG A 296 7.37 -18.41 -7.61
C ARG A 296 7.18 -19.24 -8.89
N VAL A 297 8.15 -19.18 -9.80
CA VAL A 297 8.11 -20.03 -10.99
C VAL A 297 8.20 -21.52 -10.60
N ASP A 298 7.24 -22.29 -11.07
CA ASP A 298 7.27 -23.77 -11.10
C ASP A 298 6.79 -24.23 -12.47
N GLU A 299 7.75 -24.41 -13.38
CA GLU A 299 7.46 -24.76 -14.79
C GLU A 299 6.52 -25.95 -14.91
N ARG A 300 6.74 -27.01 -14.09
CA ARG A 300 5.97 -28.25 -14.18
C ARG A 300 4.50 -28.03 -13.83
N LYS A 301 4.26 -27.21 -12.84
CA LYS A 301 2.90 -26.91 -12.39
C LYS A 301 2.22 -25.97 -13.37
N MET A 302 2.89 -24.94 -13.83
CA MET A 302 2.31 -23.90 -14.70
C MET A 302 1.97 -24.41 -16.10
N MET A 303 2.75 -25.37 -16.64
CA MET A 303 2.48 -25.96 -17.96
C MET A 303 1.27 -26.87 -17.99
N LEU A 304 0.92 -27.49 -16.85
CA LEU A 304 -0.24 -28.38 -16.73
C LEU A 304 -1.54 -27.62 -16.43
N PHE A 305 -1.47 -26.29 -16.44
CA PHE A 305 -2.51 -25.44 -15.96
C PHE A 305 -3.29 -24.79 -17.12
N GLU A 306 -4.58 -25.06 -17.20
CA GLU A 306 -5.48 -24.37 -18.11
C GLU A 306 -6.10 -23.17 -17.36
N TYR A 307 -5.66 -21.97 -17.71
CA TYR A 307 -6.24 -20.74 -17.18
C TYR A 307 -7.58 -20.48 -17.86
N PRO A 308 -8.60 -20.04 -17.11
CA PRO A 308 -9.84 -19.56 -17.72
C PRO A 308 -9.57 -18.32 -18.58
N ILE A 309 -10.39 -18.12 -19.59
CA ILE A 309 -10.23 -16.98 -20.49
C ILE A 309 -10.64 -15.68 -19.77
N LEU A 310 -9.69 -14.78 -19.61
CA LEU A 310 -9.85 -13.46 -18.99
C LEU A 310 -10.16 -12.42 -20.08
N THR A 311 -11.41 -12.38 -20.53
CA THR A 311 -11.81 -11.63 -21.72
C THR A 311 -11.65 -10.12 -21.62
N GLN A 312 -11.75 -9.56 -20.40
CA GLN A 312 -11.66 -8.12 -20.14
C GLN A 312 -10.32 -7.68 -19.54
N LEU A 313 -9.40 -8.61 -19.29
CA LEU A 313 -8.12 -8.29 -18.67
C LEU A 313 -7.27 -7.41 -19.58
N LYS A 314 -6.97 -6.18 -19.11
CA LYS A 314 -6.16 -5.18 -19.80
C LYS A 314 -4.75 -5.07 -19.25
N GLU A 315 -4.61 -5.22 -17.93
CA GLU A 315 -3.35 -5.08 -17.20
C GLU A 315 -3.02 -6.37 -16.45
N LEU A 316 -1.82 -6.90 -16.69
CA LEU A 316 -1.26 -8.04 -15.97
C LEU A 316 0.08 -7.64 -15.34
N GLU A 317 0.15 -7.66 -14.02
CA GLU A 317 1.40 -7.46 -13.27
C GLU A 317 1.82 -8.80 -12.62
N LEU A 318 3.03 -9.26 -12.92
CA LEU A 318 3.59 -10.49 -12.38
C LEU A 318 4.83 -10.16 -11.53
N GLN A 319 4.76 -10.41 -10.24
CA GLN A 319 5.89 -10.30 -9.31
C GLN A 319 6.47 -11.69 -9.11
N VAL A 320 7.55 -11.98 -9.81
CA VAL A 320 8.03 -13.34 -10.02
C VAL A 320 9.33 -13.59 -9.29
N ARG A 321 9.35 -14.61 -8.43
CA ARG A 321 10.58 -15.19 -7.88
C ARG A 321 11.02 -16.35 -8.77
N ALA A 322 12.05 -16.12 -9.59
CA ALA A 322 12.60 -17.10 -10.52
C ALA A 322 13.96 -17.61 -10.06
N ARG A 323 14.31 -18.81 -10.51
CA ARG A 323 15.66 -19.34 -10.42
C ARG A 323 16.35 -19.17 -11.76
N ASP A 324 17.67 -19.17 -11.76
CA ASP A 324 18.49 -19.00 -12.96
C ASP A 324 18.34 -20.08 -14.03
N HIS A 325 17.62 -21.19 -13.74
CA HIS A 325 17.33 -22.28 -14.65
C HIS A 325 15.85 -22.43 -15.02
N ASP A 326 14.95 -21.69 -14.36
CA ASP A 326 13.50 -21.75 -14.64
C ASP A 326 13.23 -21.04 -15.97
N SER A 327 12.33 -21.59 -16.83
CA SER A 327 11.90 -20.88 -18.03
C SER A 327 10.72 -19.97 -17.74
N LEU A 328 10.86 -18.68 -18.01
CA LEU A 328 9.75 -17.72 -17.91
C LEU A 328 8.69 -17.92 -19.00
N LEU A 329 8.96 -18.75 -20.01
CA LEU A 329 7.99 -19.05 -21.05
C LEU A 329 6.73 -19.78 -20.53
N CYS A 330 6.78 -20.37 -19.33
CA CYS A 330 5.58 -20.89 -18.67
C CYS A 330 4.54 -19.80 -18.34
N LEU A 331 4.96 -18.54 -18.18
CA LEU A 331 4.06 -17.39 -17.94
C LEU A 331 3.18 -17.08 -19.17
N THR A 332 3.59 -17.51 -20.35
CA THR A 332 2.85 -17.27 -21.60
C THR A 332 1.46 -17.91 -21.59
N SER A 333 1.24 -18.95 -20.79
CA SER A 333 -0.08 -19.57 -20.65
C SER A 333 -1.10 -18.58 -20.09
N LEU A 334 -0.72 -17.76 -19.10
CA LEU A 334 -1.58 -16.73 -18.52
C LEU A 334 -1.79 -15.56 -19.51
N ILE A 335 -0.73 -15.16 -20.24
CA ILE A 335 -0.84 -14.13 -21.28
C ILE A 335 -1.80 -14.59 -22.38
N ASN A 336 -1.70 -15.87 -22.79
CA ASN A 336 -2.59 -16.45 -23.81
C ASN A 336 -4.05 -16.55 -23.36
N ALA A 337 -4.29 -16.72 -22.05
CA ALA A 337 -5.64 -16.71 -21.48
C ALA A 337 -6.25 -15.31 -21.43
N SER A 338 -5.49 -14.27 -21.75
CA SER A 338 -5.88 -12.86 -21.63
C SER A 338 -5.89 -12.17 -23.01
N PRO A 339 -6.90 -12.43 -23.86
CA PRO A 339 -6.91 -11.96 -25.26
C PRO A 339 -6.98 -10.43 -25.39
N SER A 340 -7.50 -9.71 -24.41
CA SER A 340 -7.60 -8.24 -24.38
C SER A 340 -6.41 -7.55 -23.70
N LEU A 341 -5.38 -8.30 -23.32
CA LEU A 341 -4.23 -7.77 -22.59
C LEU A 341 -3.47 -6.75 -23.46
N ASN A 342 -3.34 -5.53 -22.94
CA ASN A 342 -2.60 -4.46 -23.60
C ASN A 342 -1.33 -4.06 -22.82
N GLN A 343 -1.27 -4.30 -21.52
CA GLN A 343 -0.13 -3.97 -20.66
C GLN A 343 0.33 -5.16 -19.83
N LEU A 344 1.61 -5.50 -19.93
CA LEU A 344 2.28 -6.52 -19.14
C LEU A 344 3.41 -5.89 -18.32
N SER A 345 3.37 -6.03 -17.00
CA SER A 345 4.45 -5.65 -16.10
C SER A 345 5.02 -6.90 -15.42
N LEU A 346 6.33 -7.10 -15.53
CA LEU A 346 7.04 -8.23 -14.94
C LEU A 346 8.13 -7.73 -14.01
N GLU A 347 8.04 -8.05 -12.72
CA GLU A 347 9.08 -7.78 -11.72
C GLU A 347 9.78 -9.08 -11.33
N LEU A 348 11.09 -9.17 -11.62
CA LEU A 348 11.89 -10.38 -11.44
C LEU A 348 12.78 -10.30 -10.20
N SER A 349 12.64 -11.28 -9.31
CA SER A 349 13.56 -11.53 -8.20
C SER A 349 14.25 -12.87 -8.40
N TRP A 350 15.59 -12.85 -8.38
CA TRP A 350 16.39 -14.02 -8.75
C TRP A 350 16.95 -14.74 -7.54
N SER A 351 16.90 -16.08 -7.57
CA SER A 351 17.60 -16.96 -6.64
C SER A 351 18.50 -17.95 -7.39
N LYS A 352 19.69 -18.24 -6.83
CA LYS A 352 20.62 -19.20 -7.41
C LYS A 352 20.09 -20.63 -7.26
N SER A 353 20.32 -21.48 -8.27
CA SER A 353 20.02 -22.89 -8.22
C SER A 353 21.07 -23.70 -8.99
N TYR A 354 21.20 -24.97 -8.65
CA TYR A 354 22.19 -25.89 -9.23
C TYR A 354 21.56 -26.96 -10.15
N THR A 355 20.31 -26.77 -10.58
CA THR A 355 19.61 -27.75 -11.42
C THR A 355 19.77 -27.42 -12.90
N ARG A 356 19.63 -28.45 -13.77
CA ARG A 356 19.72 -28.28 -15.23
C ARG A 356 18.49 -27.58 -15.77
N ARG A 357 18.72 -26.59 -16.65
CA ARG A 357 17.70 -25.89 -17.40
C ARG A 357 16.93 -26.78 -18.35
N ARG A 358 15.62 -26.58 -18.46
CA ARG A 358 14.79 -27.13 -19.56
C ARG A 358 14.58 -26.06 -20.61
N VAL A 359 14.68 -26.44 -21.89
CA VAL A 359 14.37 -25.55 -23.02
C VAL A 359 12.90 -25.74 -23.36
N MET A 360 12.13 -24.67 -23.26
CA MET A 360 10.75 -24.62 -23.70
C MET A 360 10.67 -23.96 -25.08
N LYS A 361 9.72 -24.39 -25.91
CA LYS A 361 9.40 -23.75 -27.18
C LYS A 361 7.90 -23.43 -27.17
N VAL A 362 7.59 -22.17 -27.19
CA VAL A 362 6.22 -21.66 -27.30
C VAL A 362 6.14 -20.76 -28.54
N LYS A 363 5.13 -20.97 -29.36
CA LYS A 363 4.84 -20.08 -30.51
C LYS A 363 3.36 -19.73 -30.46
N ARG A 364 3.05 -18.53 -29.95
CA ARG A 364 1.70 -17.98 -29.97
C ARG A 364 1.79 -16.47 -30.10
N HIS A 365 0.97 -15.86 -30.95
CA HIS A 365 0.95 -14.44 -31.17
C HIS A 365 0.02 -13.72 -30.19
N HIS A 366 0.45 -12.55 -29.72
CA HIS A 366 -0.31 -11.65 -28.86
C HIS A 366 -0.72 -10.42 -29.67
N TYR A 367 -2.00 -10.33 -30.02
CA TYR A 367 -2.50 -9.34 -30.97
C TYR A 367 -2.83 -7.98 -30.33
N ASN A 368 -2.99 -7.91 -28.99
CA ASN A 368 -3.39 -6.69 -28.29
C ASN A 368 -2.34 -6.16 -27.32
N LEU A 369 -1.23 -6.89 -27.09
CA LEU A 369 -0.17 -6.49 -26.17
C LEU A 369 0.63 -5.34 -26.78
N LYS A 370 0.53 -4.14 -26.15
CA LYS A 370 1.13 -2.89 -26.60
C LYS A 370 2.32 -2.45 -25.75
N GLU A 371 2.19 -2.60 -24.44
CA GLU A 371 3.19 -2.14 -23.50
C GLU A 371 3.71 -3.30 -22.65
N VAL A 372 5.03 -3.38 -22.53
CA VAL A 372 5.72 -4.35 -21.69
C VAL A 372 6.74 -3.64 -20.81
N GLU A 373 6.68 -3.89 -19.51
CA GLU A 373 7.67 -3.43 -18.55
C GLU A 373 8.33 -4.62 -17.87
N ILE A 374 9.66 -4.70 -17.90
CA ILE A 374 10.44 -5.75 -17.22
C ILE A 374 11.40 -5.10 -16.25
N ARG A 375 11.22 -5.36 -14.96
CA ARG A 375 12.08 -4.90 -13.85
C ARG A 375 12.86 -6.07 -13.27
N GLY A 376 14.06 -5.77 -12.75
CA GLY A 376 14.96 -6.81 -12.21
C GLY A 376 15.60 -7.68 -13.29
N PHE A 377 15.71 -7.17 -14.52
CA PHE A 377 16.39 -7.83 -15.62
C PHE A 377 17.89 -7.97 -15.33
N VAL A 378 18.43 -9.15 -15.51
CA VAL A 378 19.85 -9.45 -15.25
C VAL A 378 20.64 -9.76 -16.52
N GLY A 379 20.00 -9.89 -17.66
CA GLY A 379 20.61 -10.24 -18.93
C GLY A 379 21.09 -11.69 -18.97
N GLY A 380 20.47 -12.57 -18.18
CA GLY A 380 20.71 -14.00 -18.22
C GLY A 380 20.02 -14.67 -19.41
N MET A 381 20.20 -15.99 -19.57
CA MET A 381 19.57 -16.72 -20.68
C MET A 381 18.04 -16.73 -20.56
N VAL A 382 17.51 -16.75 -19.33
CA VAL A 382 16.09 -16.94 -19.05
C VAL A 382 15.29 -15.69 -19.34
N ASP A 383 15.71 -14.54 -18.81
CA ASP A 383 15.05 -13.25 -19.05
C ASP A 383 15.25 -12.75 -20.48
N THR A 384 16.44 -12.99 -21.07
CA THR A 384 16.71 -12.71 -22.49
C THR A 384 15.81 -13.53 -23.42
N GLU A 385 15.61 -14.82 -23.12
CA GLU A 385 14.70 -15.71 -23.89
C GLU A 385 13.25 -15.19 -23.84
N PHE A 386 12.80 -14.77 -22.67
CA PHE A 386 11.45 -14.24 -22.50
C PHE A 386 11.26 -12.90 -23.23
N CYS A 387 12.26 -12.00 -23.13
CA CYS A 387 12.26 -10.75 -23.90
C CYS A 387 12.20 -11.00 -25.41
N THR A 388 13.04 -11.94 -25.89
CA THR A 388 13.04 -12.35 -27.31
C THR A 388 11.68 -12.87 -27.75
N TYR A 389 11.08 -13.75 -26.94
CA TYR A 389 9.74 -14.28 -27.21
C TYR A 389 8.70 -13.16 -27.35
N LEU A 390 8.70 -12.16 -26.45
CA LEU A 390 7.75 -11.06 -26.49
C LEU A 390 7.95 -10.18 -27.73
N VAL A 391 9.20 -9.85 -28.08
CA VAL A 391 9.50 -9.06 -29.29
C VAL A 391 9.05 -9.79 -30.56
N GLU A 392 9.24 -11.09 -30.64
CA GLU A 392 8.87 -11.91 -31.82
C GLU A 392 7.36 -12.16 -31.95
N ASN A 393 6.62 -12.18 -30.81
CA ASN A 393 5.23 -12.65 -30.80
C ASN A 393 4.20 -11.58 -30.40
N ALA A 394 4.58 -10.44 -29.85
CA ALA A 394 3.67 -9.33 -29.59
C ALA A 394 3.57 -8.40 -30.81
N ILE A 395 2.62 -8.69 -31.69
CA ILE A 395 2.50 -8.02 -33.01
C ILE A 395 2.26 -6.52 -32.88
N MET A 396 1.45 -6.10 -31.90
CA MET A 396 1.08 -4.70 -31.69
C MET A 396 1.97 -4.01 -30.64
N LEU A 397 3.15 -4.55 -30.36
CA LEU A 397 4.06 -3.97 -29.36
C LEU A 397 4.49 -2.55 -29.77
N GLU A 398 4.13 -1.58 -28.96
CA GLU A 398 4.45 -0.16 -29.12
C GLU A 398 5.66 0.23 -28.25
N LYS A 399 5.72 -0.32 -27.01
CA LYS A 399 6.78 0.02 -26.05
C LYS A 399 7.17 -1.17 -25.20
N MET A 400 8.46 -1.37 -25.05
CA MET A 400 9.04 -2.32 -24.11
C MET A 400 10.10 -1.61 -23.25
N SER A 401 9.95 -1.60 -21.93
CA SER A 401 10.92 -1.02 -21.01
C SER A 401 11.61 -2.10 -20.20
N ILE A 402 12.95 -2.00 -20.10
CA ILE A 402 13.79 -2.91 -19.33
C ILE A 402 14.51 -2.13 -18.24
N ASP A 403 14.25 -2.47 -16.98
CA ASP A 403 14.90 -1.89 -15.80
C ASP A 403 15.72 -2.99 -15.08
N PRO A 404 17.03 -2.83 -14.91
CA PRO A 404 17.85 -3.77 -14.13
C PRO A 404 17.51 -3.81 -12.64
N PHE A 405 16.75 -2.83 -12.12
CA PHE A 405 16.39 -2.73 -10.72
C PHE A 405 14.93 -3.10 -10.47
N THR A 406 14.68 -3.75 -9.35
CA THR A 406 13.31 -3.93 -8.84
C THR A 406 12.79 -2.65 -8.16
N LYS A 407 11.47 -2.57 -7.91
CA LYS A 407 10.86 -1.42 -7.20
C LYS A 407 11.54 -1.15 -5.85
N ASN A 408 11.96 -2.21 -5.15
CA ASN A 408 12.56 -2.13 -3.82
C ASN A 408 14.07 -1.80 -3.83
N GLU A 409 14.74 -1.90 -4.99
CA GLU A 409 16.20 -1.70 -5.09
C GLU A 409 16.61 -0.27 -5.43
N LYS A 410 15.71 0.59 -5.87
CA LYS A 410 15.98 1.98 -6.30
C LYS A 410 16.52 2.93 -5.21
N GLY A 411 16.93 2.42 -4.04
CA GLY A 411 17.45 3.25 -2.94
C GLY A 411 18.77 2.81 -2.30
N GLY A 412 19.40 1.73 -2.76
CA GLY A 412 20.57 1.16 -2.11
C GLY A 412 21.84 1.23 -2.95
N GLY A 413 22.77 2.11 -2.59
CA GLY A 413 24.10 2.27 -3.21
C GLY A 413 25.07 1.14 -2.91
N ASN A 414 24.84 -0.08 -3.42
CA ASN A 414 25.79 -1.19 -3.30
C ASN A 414 26.56 -1.38 -4.63
N CYS A 415 27.88 -1.38 -4.57
CA CYS A 415 28.77 -1.48 -5.74
C CYS A 415 28.48 -2.70 -6.62
N PHE A 416 28.20 -3.86 -6.02
CA PHE A 416 27.83 -5.09 -6.74
C PHE A 416 26.52 -4.97 -7.55
N LYS A 417 25.56 -4.17 -7.06
CA LYS A 417 24.31 -3.92 -7.79
C LYS A 417 24.56 -3.06 -9.03
N ALA A 418 25.46 -2.08 -8.94
CA ALA A 418 25.80 -1.20 -10.05
C ALA A 418 26.51 -1.96 -11.19
N GLU A 419 27.43 -2.89 -10.86
CA GLU A 419 28.12 -3.71 -11.85
C GLU A 419 27.16 -4.69 -12.56
N ARG A 420 26.29 -5.35 -11.79
CA ARG A 420 25.23 -6.21 -12.34
C ARG A 420 24.30 -5.42 -13.27
N ALA A 421 23.89 -4.21 -12.89
CA ALA A 421 23.04 -3.37 -13.70
C ALA A 421 23.72 -2.93 -15.02
N ARG A 422 25.04 -2.65 -14.99
CA ARG A 422 25.81 -2.35 -16.23
C ARG A 422 25.81 -3.54 -17.19
N ALA A 423 26.11 -4.75 -16.69
CA ALA A 423 26.09 -5.96 -17.50
C ALA A 423 24.71 -6.23 -18.11
N ALA A 424 23.65 -6.04 -17.32
CA ALA A 424 22.26 -6.20 -17.77
C ALA A 424 21.91 -5.19 -18.88
N ARG A 425 22.32 -3.92 -18.75
CA ARG A 425 22.10 -2.90 -19.79
C ARG A 425 22.80 -3.25 -21.11
N VAL A 426 24.05 -3.73 -21.07
CA VAL A 426 24.76 -4.18 -22.27
C VAL A 426 23.97 -5.29 -22.97
N ARG A 427 23.45 -6.26 -22.22
CA ARG A 427 22.63 -7.34 -22.79
C ARG A 427 21.30 -6.85 -23.36
N ALA A 428 20.68 -5.87 -22.74
CA ALA A 428 19.47 -5.23 -23.26
C ALA A 428 19.72 -4.45 -24.56
N GLU A 429 20.89 -3.77 -24.67
CA GLU A 429 21.33 -3.13 -25.90
C GLU A 429 21.61 -4.12 -27.03
N ASP A 430 22.23 -5.27 -26.71
CA ASP A 430 22.43 -6.36 -27.68
C ASP A 430 21.09 -6.87 -28.23
N LEU A 431 20.08 -7.01 -27.38
CA LEU A 431 18.71 -7.36 -27.79
C LEU A 431 18.10 -6.30 -28.70
N ARG A 432 18.20 -5.02 -28.31
CA ARG A 432 17.67 -3.88 -29.06
C ARG A 432 18.22 -3.87 -30.49
N SER A 433 19.53 -3.97 -30.61
CA SER A 433 20.22 -3.99 -31.91
C SER A 433 19.94 -5.21 -32.74
N LYS A 434 19.87 -6.40 -32.10
CA LYS A 434 19.63 -7.68 -32.80
C LYS A 434 18.27 -7.73 -33.48
N TYR A 435 17.24 -7.17 -32.84
CA TYR A 435 15.85 -7.24 -33.33
C TYR A 435 15.37 -5.98 -34.05
N GLY A 436 16.21 -4.94 -34.15
CA GLY A 436 15.87 -3.69 -34.80
C GLY A 436 14.68 -2.97 -34.16
N VAL A 437 14.61 -3.00 -32.82
CA VAL A 437 13.51 -2.43 -32.03
C VAL A 437 13.94 -1.15 -31.29
N GLU A 438 14.80 -0.35 -31.93
CA GLU A 438 15.39 0.85 -31.35
C GLU A 438 14.31 1.86 -30.90
N ASP A 439 13.25 1.99 -31.68
CA ASP A 439 12.16 2.93 -31.38
C ASP A 439 11.18 2.42 -30.29
N LYS A 440 11.20 1.12 -30.00
CA LYS A 440 10.22 0.48 -29.09
C LYS A 440 10.85 0.09 -27.77
N LEU A 441 12.15 -0.24 -27.71
CA LEU A 441 12.82 -0.74 -26.52
C LEU A 441 13.55 0.36 -25.78
N VAL A 442 13.07 0.69 -24.58
CA VAL A 442 13.64 1.68 -23.65
C VAL A 442 14.41 0.95 -22.55
N ILE A 443 15.66 1.32 -22.32
CA ILE A 443 16.53 0.78 -21.27
C ILE A 443 16.72 1.84 -20.19
N LEU A 444 16.37 1.50 -18.94
CA LEU A 444 16.33 2.39 -17.78
C LEU A 444 17.58 2.26 -16.90
#